data_f1f4887c2a6e0e8747d3c45ecde20b7b
#
_entry.id   f1f4887c2a6e0e8747d3c45ecde20b7b
#
_cell.length_a   1.000
_cell.length_b   1.000
_cell.length_c   1.000
_cell.angle_alpha   90.00
_cell.angle_beta   90.00
_cell.angle_gamma   90.00
#
_symmetry.space_group_name_H-M   'P 1'
#
loop_
_entity.id
_entity.type
_entity.pdbx_description
1 polymer ?
#
loop_
_entity_poly.entity_id
_entity_poly.type
_entity_poly.pdbx_seq_one_letter_code
_entity_poly.pdbx_strand_id
1 'polypeptide(L)'
;MLITETAVHAQTHLAEAKNSVDSISTYPIDSLPKKRSFFGKILNYFNDANKEKKNKKFDFSIIGGPHYSSDTKFGIGLVAAGLYRTDRNDSILPPSNVSLYGDVSTVGFYLLGVRGNHLFPQDKYRLNYNLYFYSFPSLYWGQGYDNGANDDNESEYDRFQAQVKVDFMFRMARNFYIGPMTTFDYVYGHDFEKPELWKGMKARSTNVSLGFSLLYDSRDFLTNAYKGYYLRIDQRFSPAFLGNKYAFSNTELTTSYYQSVWKGGVLAGQFHTLLNYGNPPWGLMATLGSSYSMRGYYEGRYRDKCAMDAQLELRQHVWKRNGVAVWVGAGTIFPNFSELEARHILPNYGFGYRWEFKKRVNVRLDLGFGKHQTGF
;
A
#
# COMPACT_ATOMS: atom_id res chain seq x y z
N MET A 1 8.42 -2.33 0.84
CA MET A 1 7.00 -2.34 0.42
C MET A 1 6.63 -1.31 -0.66
N LEU A 2 7.40 -0.25 -0.83
CA LEU A 2 7.14 0.85 -1.79
C LEU A 2 7.17 0.47 -3.28
N ILE A 3 8.03 -0.46 -3.69
CA ILE A 3 8.17 -0.87 -5.10
C ILE A 3 7.07 -1.87 -5.50
N THR A 4 6.56 -2.64 -4.55
CA THR A 4 5.66 -3.75 -4.84
C THR A 4 4.23 -3.32 -5.19
N GLU A 5 3.65 -2.35 -4.50
CA GLU A 5 2.29 -1.86 -4.81
C GLU A 5 2.24 -1.02 -6.09
N THR A 6 3.28 -0.21 -6.32
CA THR A 6 3.34 0.67 -7.49
C THR A 6 3.48 -0.10 -8.81
N ALA A 7 4.20 -1.21 -8.81
CA ALA A 7 4.49 -1.98 -10.01
C ALA A 7 3.28 -2.78 -10.54
N VAL A 8 2.48 -3.34 -9.65
CA VAL A 8 1.32 -4.17 -10.03
C VAL A 8 0.18 -3.34 -10.59
N HIS A 9 -0.07 -2.17 -10.01
CA HIS A 9 -1.13 -1.28 -10.48
C HIS A 9 -0.78 -0.57 -11.79
N ALA A 10 0.51 -0.40 -12.11
CA ALA A 10 0.94 0.24 -13.35
C ALA A 10 0.60 -0.56 -14.61
N GLN A 11 0.54 -1.87 -14.51
CA GLN A 11 0.30 -2.72 -15.67
C GLN A 11 -1.18 -2.82 -16.06
N THR A 12 -2.10 -2.59 -15.13
CA THR A 12 -3.54 -2.71 -15.38
C THR A 12 -4.09 -1.61 -16.30
N HIS A 13 -3.43 -0.44 -16.36
CA HIS A 13 -3.92 0.73 -17.11
C HIS A 13 -3.25 0.98 -18.46
N LEU A 14 -2.24 0.21 -18.84
CA LEU A 14 -1.63 0.33 -20.17
C LEU A 14 -2.62 -0.04 -21.31
N ALA A 15 -3.71 -0.72 -20.99
CA ALA A 15 -4.74 -1.08 -21.93
C ALA A 15 -5.73 0.07 -22.26
N GLU A 16 -5.95 1.00 -21.33
CA GLU A 16 -6.94 2.07 -21.50
C GLU A 16 -6.42 3.33 -22.20
N ALA A 17 -5.08 3.53 -22.24
CA ALA A 17 -4.47 4.75 -22.77
C ALA A 17 -4.34 4.84 -24.30
N LYS A 18 -4.88 3.87 -25.06
CA LYS A 18 -4.63 3.77 -26.50
C LYS A 18 -5.51 4.62 -27.42
N ASN A 19 -6.55 5.26 -26.89
CA ASN A 19 -7.52 5.95 -27.76
C ASN A 19 -7.24 7.44 -28.01
N SER A 20 -6.09 7.97 -27.71
CA SER A 20 -5.85 9.42 -27.85
C SER A 20 -4.46 9.87 -28.31
N VAL A 21 -3.74 9.11 -29.13
CA VAL A 21 -2.50 9.63 -29.74
C VAL A 21 -2.34 9.14 -31.17
N ASP A 22 -2.99 9.82 -32.10
CA ASP A 22 -2.52 9.96 -33.45
C ASP A 22 -1.94 11.39 -33.62
N SER A 23 -0.80 11.43 -34.32
CA SER A 23 -0.05 12.61 -34.79
C SER A 23 1.03 13.18 -33.86
N ILE A 24 2.28 12.72 -34.04
CA ILE A 24 3.47 13.58 -34.12
C ILE A 24 4.51 12.90 -35.01
N SER A 25 5.00 13.65 -35.97
CA SER A 25 5.88 13.29 -37.06
C SER A 25 7.27 12.83 -36.66
N THR A 26 7.79 11.87 -37.44
CA THR A 26 9.15 11.33 -37.41
C THR A 26 10.16 12.21 -38.10
N TYR A 27 11.34 12.42 -37.50
CA TYR A 27 12.58 12.74 -38.19
C TYR A 27 13.62 11.65 -37.93
N PRO A 28 14.36 11.16 -38.95
CA PRO A 28 15.42 10.17 -38.78
C PRO A 28 16.74 10.84 -38.39
N ILE A 29 17.40 10.32 -37.38
CA ILE A 29 18.80 10.63 -37.08
C ILE A 29 19.59 9.33 -37.15
N ASP A 30 20.61 9.39 -38.00
CA ASP A 30 21.55 8.35 -38.36
C ASP A 30 22.24 7.67 -37.18
N SER A 31 22.44 6.36 -37.35
CA SER A 31 22.89 5.40 -36.34
C SER A 31 24.39 5.16 -36.44
N LEU A 32 25.11 5.45 -35.35
CA LEU A 32 26.38 4.82 -35.04
C LEU A 32 26.14 3.83 -33.86
N PRO A 33 26.71 2.61 -33.85
CA PRO A 33 26.52 1.68 -32.76
C PRO A 33 27.32 2.07 -31.54
N LYS A 34 26.75 2.90 -30.67
CA LYS A 34 27.31 3.18 -29.33
C LYS A 34 27.21 1.89 -28.48
N LYS A 35 28.35 1.40 -27.96
CA LYS A 35 28.39 0.41 -26.89
C LYS A 35 27.42 0.86 -25.80
N ARG A 36 26.29 0.14 -25.66
CA ARG A 36 25.24 0.48 -24.71
C ARG A 36 25.79 0.25 -23.30
N SER A 37 25.88 1.32 -22.51
CA SER A 37 26.16 1.27 -21.08
C SER A 37 25.17 0.31 -20.39
N PHE A 38 25.59 -0.34 -19.31
CA PHE A 38 24.73 -1.17 -18.45
C PHE A 38 23.43 -0.43 -18.06
N PHE A 39 23.53 0.84 -17.67
CA PHE A 39 22.38 1.71 -17.43
C PHE A 39 21.49 1.91 -18.68
N GLY A 40 22.08 2.01 -19.87
CA GLY A 40 21.33 2.10 -21.11
C GLY A 40 20.54 0.82 -21.44
N LYS A 41 21.06 -0.36 -21.06
CA LYS A 41 20.33 -1.64 -21.21
C LYS A 41 19.16 -1.72 -20.23
N ILE A 42 19.34 -1.28 -18.99
CA ILE A 42 18.29 -1.20 -17.98
C ILE A 42 17.18 -0.23 -18.41
N LEU A 43 17.53 0.98 -18.84
CA LEU A 43 16.55 1.97 -19.33
C LEU A 43 15.77 1.46 -20.55
N ASN A 44 16.44 0.76 -21.48
CA ASN A 44 15.77 0.17 -22.64
C ASN A 44 14.87 -1.00 -22.26
N TYR A 45 15.27 -1.87 -21.31
CA TYR A 45 14.41 -2.91 -20.78
C TYR A 45 13.10 -2.32 -20.23
N PHE A 46 13.19 -1.24 -19.48
CA PHE A 46 12.04 -0.54 -18.93
C PHE A 46 11.21 0.22 -19.99
N ASN A 47 11.85 0.75 -21.04
CA ASN A 47 11.15 1.36 -22.16
C ASN A 47 10.43 0.30 -23.02
N ASP A 48 11.05 -0.87 -23.22
CA ASP A 48 10.44 -1.98 -23.97
C ASP A 48 9.36 -2.72 -23.18
N ALA A 49 9.43 -2.71 -21.84
CA ALA A 49 8.35 -3.20 -20.97
C ALA A 49 7.07 -2.34 -21.05
N ASN A 50 7.14 -1.12 -21.63
CA ASN A 50 5.98 -0.25 -21.88
C ASN A 50 5.28 -0.53 -23.22
N LYS A 51 5.86 -1.35 -24.10
CA LYS A 51 5.26 -1.70 -25.39
C LYS A 51 4.27 -2.85 -25.20
N GLU A 52 2.98 -2.60 -25.41
CA GLU A 52 1.97 -3.67 -25.43
C GLU A 52 2.30 -4.70 -26.51
N LYS A 53 2.49 -5.93 -26.07
CA LYS A 53 2.58 -7.08 -26.98
C LYS A 53 1.17 -7.59 -27.24
N LYS A 54 0.49 -7.06 -28.26
CA LYS A 54 -0.93 -7.29 -28.62
C LYS A 54 -1.38 -8.77 -28.73
N ASN A 55 -0.46 -9.73 -28.77
CA ASN A 55 -0.78 -11.14 -29.06
C ASN A 55 -0.47 -12.13 -27.92
N LYS A 56 -0.06 -11.70 -26.74
CA LYS A 56 0.22 -12.64 -25.66
C LYS A 56 -1.01 -12.93 -24.81
N LYS A 57 -1.25 -14.23 -24.53
CA LYS A 57 -2.30 -14.68 -23.59
C LYS A 57 -2.00 -14.21 -22.16
N PHE A 58 -0.72 -14.09 -21.83
CA PHE A 58 -0.19 -13.69 -20.54
C PHE A 58 1.02 -12.78 -20.79
N ASP A 59 0.96 -11.55 -20.32
CA ASP A 59 2.06 -10.61 -20.41
C ASP A 59 2.76 -10.53 -19.06
N PHE A 60 4.02 -10.97 -19.03
CA PHE A 60 4.83 -11.09 -17.83
C PHE A 60 5.92 -10.02 -17.82
N SER A 61 6.12 -9.40 -16.66
CA SER A 61 7.23 -8.47 -16.44
C SER A 61 7.80 -8.60 -15.02
N ILE A 62 9.09 -8.39 -14.91
CA ILE A 62 9.80 -8.31 -13.62
C ILE A 62 10.22 -6.87 -13.41
N ILE A 63 9.89 -6.33 -12.26
CA ILE A 63 10.25 -4.97 -11.85
C ILE A 63 10.82 -5.05 -10.45
N GLY A 64 11.90 -4.33 -10.19
CA GLY A 64 12.47 -4.25 -8.86
C GLY A 64 13.79 -3.51 -8.87
N GLY A 65 14.35 -3.39 -7.70
CA GLY A 65 15.63 -2.70 -7.51
C GLY A 65 15.93 -2.45 -6.04
N PRO A 66 17.07 -1.79 -5.79
CA PRO A 66 17.43 -1.38 -4.44
C PRO A 66 16.49 -0.29 -3.94
N HIS A 67 16.23 -0.31 -2.64
CA HIS A 67 15.48 0.73 -1.94
C HIS A 67 16.12 1.02 -0.58
N TYR A 68 15.69 2.12 0.03
CA TYR A 68 16.02 2.48 1.39
C TYR A 68 14.77 2.99 2.10
N SER A 69 14.61 2.61 3.37
CA SER A 69 13.65 3.26 4.28
C SER A 69 14.25 3.34 5.68
N SER A 70 13.74 4.24 6.50
CA SER A 70 14.18 4.38 7.89
C SER A 70 14.00 3.09 8.68
N ASP A 71 12.96 2.34 8.38
CA ASP A 71 12.59 1.11 9.10
C ASP A 71 13.38 -0.10 8.59
N THR A 72 13.38 -0.35 7.28
CA THR A 72 14.00 -1.55 6.69
C THR A 72 15.43 -1.35 6.21
N LYS A 73 15.97 -0.11 6.31
CA LYS A 73 17.31 0.26 5.84
C LYS A 73 17.49 -0.07 4.35
N PHE A 74 18.67 -0.52 3.93
CA PHE A 74 18.88 -0.91 2.54
C PHE A 74 18.28 -2.29 2.27
N GLY A 75 17.57 -2.38 1.14
CA GLY A 75 16.97 -3.62 0.69
C GLY A 75 16.92 -3.74 -0.82
N ILE A 76 16.51 -4.92 -1.28
CA ILE A 76 16.22 -5.23 -2.68
C ILE A 76 14.83 -5.83 -2.75
N GLY A 77 13.92 -5.12 -3.43
CA GLY A 77 12.57 -5.60 -3.70
C GLY A 77 12.40 -6.02 -5.16
N LEU A 78 11.68 -7.11 -5.39
CA LEU A 78 11.35 -7.65 -6.71
C LEU A 78 9.87 -7.95 -6.81
N VAL A 79 9.28 -7.64 -7.97
CA VAL A 79 7.91 -8.02 -8.33
C VAL A 79 7.91 -8.68 -9.70
N ALA A 80 7.45 -9.90 -9.75
CA ALA A 80 7.14 -10.62 -10.99
C ALA A 80 5.63 -10.53 -11.22
N ALA A 81 5.21 -9.75 -12.19
CA ALA A 81 3.81 -9.47 -12.45
C ALA A 81 3.36 -9.98 -13.81
N GLY A 82 2.17 -10.55 -13.86
CA GLY A 82 1.52 -11.02 -15.07
C GLY A 82 0.15 -10.38 -15.26
N LEU A 83 -0.13 -9.98 -16.50
CA LEU A 83 -1.44 -9.51 -16.94
C LEU A 83 -2.07 -10.53 -17.87
N TYR A 84 -3.36 -10.78 -17.70
CA TYR A 84 -4.13 -11.66 -18.54
C TYR A 84 -5.58 -11.18 -18.68
N ARG A 85 -6.22 -11.47 -19.82
CA ARG A 85 -7.64 -11.18 -20.02
C ARG A 85 -8.45 -12.45 -19.87
N THR A 86 -9.49 -12.40 -19.08
CA THR A 86 -10.45 -13.51 -18.88
C THR A 86 -11.40 -13.64 -20.08
N ASP A 87 -11.74 -12.51 -20.72
CA ASP A 87 -12.46 -12.46 -21.99
C ASP A 87 -11.72 -11.51 -22.95
N ARG A 88 -11.36 -12.00 -24.13
CA ARG A 88 -10.67 -11.23 -25.17
C ARG A 88 -11.59 -10.43 -26.06
N ASN A 89 -12.85 -10.85 -26.12
CA ASN A 89 -13.87 -10.18 -26.93
C ASN A 89 -14.47 -8.99 -26.18
N ASP A 90 -14.29 -8.93 -24.86
CA ASP A 90 -14.70 -7.80 -24.04
C ASP A 90 -13.64 -6.69 -24.08
N SER A 91 -13.84 -5.71 -24.94
CA SER A 91 -12.93 -4.56 -25.13
C SER A 91 -12.93 -3.59 -23.96
N ILE A 92 -13.96 -3.64 -23.11
CA ILE A 92 -14.16 -2.75 -21.96
C ILE A 92 -13.49 -3.34 -20.71
N LEU A 93 -13.37 -4.67 -20.63
CA LEU A 93 -12.84 -5.38 -19.47
C LEU A 93 -11.34 -5.10 -19.31
N PRO A 94 -10.90 -4.48 -18.18
CA PRO A 94 -9.49 -4.34 -17.86
C PRO A 94 -8.83 -5.72 -17.72
N PRO A 95 -7.51 -5.83 -17.93
CA PRO A 95 -6.82 -7.09 -17.69
C PRO A 95 -6.79 -7.45 -16.20
N SER A 96 -7.00 -8.72 -15.91
CA SER A 96 -6.70 -9.33 -14.62
C SER A 96 -5.20 -9.34 -14.38
N ASN A 97 -4.78 -9.35 -13.13
CA ASN A 97 -3.37 -9.39 -12.78
C ASN A 97 -3.08 -10.43 -11.69
N VAL A 98 -1.84 -10.91 -11.71
CA VAL A 98 -1.25 -11.69 -10.63
C VAL A 98 0.19 -11.22 -10.43
N SER A 99 0.64 -11.12 -9.19
CA SER A 99 2.00 -10.71 -8.88
C SER A 99 2.57 -11.54 -7.75
N LEU A 100 3.77 -12.05 -7.99
CA LEU A 100 4.65 -12.55 -6.96
C LEU A 100 5.59 -11.40 -6.58
N TYR A 101 5.69 -11.08 -5.30
CA TYR A 101 6.56 -10.02 -4.81
C TYR A 101 7.38 -10.50 -3.62
N GLY A 102 8.59 -10.00 -3.53
CA GLY A 102 9.51 -10.32 -2.45
C GLY A 102 10.45 -9.16 -2.16
N ASP A 103 10.95 -9.14 -0.96
CA ASP A 103 11.86 -8.13 -0.46
C ASP A 103 12.80 -8.72 0.57
N VAL A 104 14.05 -8.25 0.56
CA VAL A 104 15.04 -8.58 1.59
C VAL A 104 15.85 -7.34 1.93
N SER A 105 16.24 -7.18 3.19
CA SER A 105 17.00 -6.00 3.62
C SER A 105 18.19 -6.35 4.51
N THR A 106 19.06 -5.36 4.69
CA THR A 106 20.30 -5.48 5.48
C THR A 106 20.07 -5.66 6.98
N VAL A 107 18.87 -5.36 7.47
CA VAL A 107 18.49 -5.54 8.88
C VAL A 107 17.75 -6.86 9.15
N GLY A 108 17.79 -7.81 8.22
CA GLY A 108 17.13 -9.11 8.40
C GLY A 108 15.64 -9.12 8.06
N PHE A 109 15.08 -8.02 7.49
CA PHE A 109 13.73 -8.04 6.95
C PHE A 109 13.68 -8.96 5.73
N TYR A 110 12.69 -9.84 5.68
CA TYR A 110 12.31 -10.54 4.47
C TYR A 110 10.79 -10.61 4.33
N LEU A 111 10.36 -10.51 3.09
CA LEU A 111 8.95 -10.55 2.70
C LEU A 111 8.81 -11.40 1.44
N LEU A 112 7.79 -12.26 1.42
CA LEU A 112 7.35 -12.92 0.20
C LEU A 112 5.83 -12.92 0.16
N GLY A 113 5.26 -12.64 -1.01
CA GLY A 113 3.81 -12.64 -1.15
C GLY A 113 3.34 -12.81 -2.58
N VAL A 114 2.07 -13.17 -2.68
CA VAL A 114 1.32 -13.27 -3.94
C VAL A 114 0.06 -12.44 -3.79
N ARG A 115 -0.21 -11.59 -4.76
CA ARG A 115 -1.47 -10.84 -4.83
C ARG A 115 -1.99 -10.78 -6.23
N GLY A 116 -3.28 -10.59 -6.35
CA GLY A 116 -3.88 -10.47 -7.66
C GLY A 116 -5.32 -9.98 -7.60
N ASN A 117 -5.79 -9.70 -8.81
CA ASN A 117 -7.14 -9.28 -9.06
C ASN A 117 -7.62 -10.00 -10.31
N HIS A 118 -8.56 -10.93 -10.14
CA HIS A 118 -9.18 -11.66 -11.22
C HIS A 118 -10.53 -11.01 -11.56
N LEU A 119 -10.60 -10.42 -12.74
CA LEU A 119 -11.79 -9.76 -13.25
C LEU A 119 -12.58 -10.71 -14.15
N PHE A 120 -13.83 -10.90 -13.82
CA PHE A 120 -14.76 -11.71 -14.62
C PHE A 120 -15.34 -10.91 -15.79
N PRO A 121 -15.85 -11.58 -16.84
CA PRO A 121 -16.42 -10.90 -18.01
C PRO A 121 -17.44 -9.82 -17.63
N GLN A 122 -17.44 -8.73 -18.41
CA GLN A 122 -18.26 -7.53 -18.20
C GLN A 122 -17.99 -6.81 -16.85
N ASP A 123 -16.89 -7.16 -16.17
CA ASP A 123 -16.54 -6.64 -14.85
C ASP A 123 -17.68 -6.82 -13.81
N LYS A 124 -18.46 -7.89 -13.95
CA LYS A 124 -19.58 -8.17 -13.03
C LYS A 124 -19.10 -8.60 -11.66
N TYR A 125 -17.98 -9.32 -11.61
CA TYR A 125 -17.39 -9.87 -10.38
C TYR A 125 -15.88 -9.59 -10.38
N ARG A 126 -15.32 -9.46 -9.19
CA ARG A 126 -13.88 -9.33 -8.95
C ARG A 126 -13.47 -10.24 -7.81
N LEU A 127 -12.47 -11.07 -8.01
CA LEU A 127 -11.81 -11.81 -6.94
C LEU A 127 -10.47 -11.14 -6.66
N ASN A 128 -10.34 -10.54 -5.48
CA ASN A 128 -9.10 -9.96 -5.01
C ASN A 128 -8.47 -10.88 -3.98
N TYR A 129 -7.17 -11.06 -4.04
CA TYR A 129 -6.44 -11.86 -3.07
C TYR A 129 -5.07 -11.26 -2.78
N ASN A 130 -4.64 -11.37 -1.52
CA ASN A 130 -3.32 -11.01 -1.06
C ASN A 130 -2.88 -11.99 0.01
N LEU A 131 -1.79 -12.70 -0.27
CA LEU A 131 -1.17 -13.66 0.61
C LEU A 131 0.28 -13.21 0.81
N TYR A 132 0.72 -13.08 2.04
CA TYR A 132 2.12 -12.79 2.31
C TYR A 132 2.57 -13.35 3.64
N PHE A 133 3.85 -13.49 3.77
CA PHE A 133 4.53 -13.61 5.04
C PHE A 133 5.76 -12.71 5.07
N TYR A 134 6.10 -12.23 6.24
CA TYR A 134 7.33 -11.50 6.46
C TYR A 134 7.88 -11.80 7.86
N SER A 135 9.19 -11.62 7.99
CA SER A 135 9.88 -11.52 9.26
C SER A 135 10.64 -10.21 9.32
N PHE A 136 10.58 -9.56 10.46
CA PHE A 136 11.17 -8.24 10.61
C PHE A 136 11.57 -7.97 12.08
N PRO A 137 12.85 -7.66 12.36
CA PRO A 137 13.24 -7.03 13.61
C PRO A 137 12.47 -5.72 13.77
N SER A 138 11.61 -5.65 14.76
CA SER A 138 10.63 -4.58 14.93
C SER A 138 10.84 -3.88 16.26
N LEU A 139 10.38 -2.64 16.35
CA LEU A 139 10.38 -1.88 17.58
C LEU A 139 8.97 -1.81 18.17
N TYR A 140 8.89 -1.78 19.50
CA TYR A 140 7.66 -1.71 20.27
C TYR A 140 7.84 -0.79 21.48
N TRP A 141 6.87 0.10 21.71
CA TRP A 141 6.86 1.04 22.83
C TRP A 141 5.77 0.74 23.85
N GLY A 142 4.98 -0.31 23.64
CA GLY A 142 3.79 -0.59 24.42
C GLY A 142 2.51 -0.11 23.73
N GLN A 143 1.37 -0.31 24.39
CA GLN A 143 0.06 0.13 23.92
C GLN A 143 -0.29 1.49 24.50
N GLY A 144 -0.92 2.36 23.70
CA GLY A 144 -1.43 3.66 24.07
C GLY A 144 -0.47 4.81 23.74
N TYR A 145 -1.02 6.03 23.74
CA TYR A 145 -0.30 7.22 23.36
C TYR A 145 0.91 7.52 24.29
N ASP A 146 0.71 7.46 25.59
CA ASP A 146 1.76 7.81 26.59
C ASP A 146 2.96 6.87 26.50
N ASN A 147 2.72 5.58 26.25
CA ASN A 147 3.79 4.63 26.02
C ASN A 147 4.55 4.94 24.72
N GLY A 148 3.85 5.19 23.62
CA GLY A 148 4.46 5.57 22.35
C GLY A 148 5.20 6.92 22.39
N ALA A 149 4.79 7.83 23.26
CA ALA A 149 5.42 9.14 23.44
C ALA A 149 6.71 9.10 24.30
N ASN A 150 6.92 8.03 25.04
CA ASN A 150 8.11 7.86 25.88
C ASN A 150 9.20 7.08 25.12
N ASP A 151 10.32 7.74 24.84
CA ASP A 151 11.46 7.12 24.15
C ASP A 151 12.13 6.00 24.98
N ASP A 152 12.05 6.06 26.32
CA ASP A 152 12.58 5.02 27.19
C ASP A 152 11.85 3.67 27.04
N ASN A 153 10.67 3.67 26.45
CA ASN A 153 9.91 2.45 26.17
C ASN A 153 10.32 1.77 24.86
N GLU A 154 11.23 2.33 24.06
CA GLU A 154 11.72 1.67 22.87
C GLU A 154 12.31 0.29 23.21
N SER A 155 11.81 -0.74 22.55
CA SER A 155 12.14 -2.13 22.81
C SER A 155 12.18 -2.91 21.51
N GLU A 156 13.26 -3.62 21.28
CA GLU A 156 13.41 -4.51 20.13
C GLU A 156 12.68 -5.83 20.34
N TYR A 157 12.15 -6.38 19.26
CA TYR A 157 11.61 -7.73 19.20
C TYR A 157 11.58 -8.23 17.75
N ASP A 158 11.62 -9.53 17.56
CA ASP A 158 11.42 -10.14 16.25
C ASP A 158 9.95 -10.44 15.99
N ARG A 159 9.47 -10.04 14.82
CA ARG A 159 8.09 -10.25 14.37
C ARG A 159 8.05 -11.13 13.13
N PHE A 160 7.31 -12.21 13.22
CA PHE A 160 6.87 -12.99 12.07
C PHE A 160 5.37 -12.77 11.86
N GLN A 161 4.97 -12.53 10.62
CA GLN A 161 3.56 -12.41 10.27
C GLN A 161 3.27 -13.11 8.95
N ALA A 162 2.15 -13.83 8.92
CA ALA A 162 1.57 -14.37 7.70
C ALA A 162 0.10 -13.93 7.62
N GLN A 163 -0.32 -13.51 6.44
CA GLN A 163 -1.69 -13.10 6.19
C GLN A 163 -2.21 -13.70 4.88
N VAL A 164 -3.45 -14.12 4.91
CA VAL A 164 -4.28 -14.40 3.73
C VAL A 164 -5.49 -13.49 3.78
N LYS A 165 -5.70 -12.69 2.76
CA LYS A 165 -6.88 -11.83 2.59
C LYS A 165 -7.48 -12.10 1.22
N VAL A 166 -8.76 -12.45 1.21
CA VAL A 166 -9.51 -12.72 -0.03
C VAL A 166 -10.85 -11.99 0.05
N ASP A 167 -11.23 -11.31 -1.01
CA ASP A 167 -12.57 -10.75 -1.17
C ASP A 167 -13.14 -11.07 -2.55
N PHE A 168 -14.44 -11.34 -2.62
CA PHE A 168 -15.18 -11.59 -3.84
C PHE A 168 -16.26 -10.53 -4.00
N MET A 169 -16.07 -9.63 -4.95
CA MET A 169 -16.84 -8.41 -5.11
C MET A 169 -17.84 -8.54 -6.27
N PHE A 170 -19.07 -8.12 -6.02
CA PHE A 170 -20.16 -8.02 -6.98
C PHE A 170 -20.32 -6.55 -7.41
N ARG A 171 -20.37 -6.28 -8.70
CA ARG A 171 -20.66 -4.92 -9.19
C ARG A 171 -22.13 -4.59 -9.02
N MET A 172 -22.43 -3.67 -8.13
CA MET A 172 -23.80 -3.20 -7.87
C MET A 172 -24.18 -2.01 -8.76
N ALA A 173 -23.20 -1.15 -9.07
CA ALA A 173 -23.36 0.00 -9.95
C ALA A 173 -22.02 0.35 -10.61
N ARG A 174 -22.00 1.38 -11.47
CA ARG A 174 -20.76 1.88 -12.04
C ARG A 174 -19.78 2.26 -10.93
N ASN A 175 -18.56 1.71 -10.98
CA ASN A 175 -17.49 1.93 -10.00
C ASN A 175 -17.80 1.49 -8.56
N PHE A 176 -18.93 0.82 -8.33
CA PHE A 176 -19.38 0.42 -7.00
C PHE A 176 -19.52 -1.10 -6.88
N TYR A 177 -18.84 -1.65 -5.88
CA TYR A 177 -18.75 -3.08 -5.63
C TYR A 177 -18.97 -3.37 -4.15
N ILE A 178 -19.60 -4.50 -3.87
CA ILE A 178 -19.77 -5.04 -2.52
C ILE A 178 -19.61 -6.55 -2.56
N GLY A 179 -19.07 -7.15 -1.51
CA GLY A 179 -18.96 -8.60 -1.46
C GLY A 179 -18.36 -9.14 -0.18
N PRO A 180 -18.45 -10.46 0.03
CA PRO A 180 -17.87 -11.13 1.18
C PRO A 180 -16.34 -11.06 1.12
N MET A 181 -15.75 -11.08 2.31
CA MET A 181 -14.31 -11.20 2.50
C MET A 181 -13.97 -12.17 3.62
N THR A 182 -12.79 -12.73 3.56
CA THR A 182 -12.19 -13.51 4.63
C THR A 182 -10.73 -13.17 4.82
N THR A 183 -10.27 -13.22 6.06
CA THR A 183 -8.84 -13.09 6.37
C THR A 183 -8.41 -14.21 7.32
N PHE A 184 -7.16 -14.60 7.13
CA PHE A 184 -6.40 -15.41 8.08
C PHE A 184 -5.15 -14.63 8.44
N ASP A 185 -4.93 -14.40 9.74
CA ASP A 185 -3.79 -13.68 10.25
C ASP A 185 -3.05 -14.55 11.28
N TYR A 186 -1.76 -14.72 11.08
CA TYR A 186 -0.85 -15.31 12.04
C TYR A 186 0.23 -14.31 12.38
N VAL A 187 0.37 -13.98 13.66
CA VAL A 187 1.40 -13.06 14.15
C VAL A 187 2.12 -13.71 15.32
N TYR A 188 3.44 -13.70 15.26
CA TYR A 188 4.29 -14.23 16.32
C TYR A 188 5.41 -13.23 16.61
N GLY A 189 5.50 -12.79 17.86
CA GLY A 189 6.61 -11.99 18.36
C GLY A 189 7.49 -12.87 19.28
N HIS A 190 8.79 -12.66 19.20
CA HIS A 190 9.77 -13.34 20.08
C HIS A 190 10.96 -12.43 20.33
N ASP A 191 11.86 -12.86 21.22
CA ASP A 191 13.08 -12.16 21.58
C ASP A 191 12.84 -10.71 22.03
N PHE A 192 11.86 -10.56 22.95
CA PHE A 192 11.48 -9.25 23.48
C PHE A 192 12.55 -8.71 24.43
N GLU A 193 13.11 -7.54 24.12
CA GLU A 193 14.07 -6.86 24.99
C GLU A 193 13.42 -6.39 26.31
N LYS A 194 12.19 -5.83 26.25
CA LYS A 194 11.43 -5.34 27.41
C LYS A 194 10.08 -6.05 27.52
N PRO A 195 10.04 -7.30 28.08
CA PRO A 195 8.81 -8.09 28.13
C PRO A 195 7.71 -7.47 29.00
N GLU A 196 8.05 -6.58 29.92
CA GLU A 196 7.09 -5.86 30.78
C GLU A 196 6.13 -4.95 30.00
N LEU A 197 6.55 -4.42 28.85
CA LEU A 197 5.71 -3.59 27.97
C LEU A 197 4.55 -4.37 27.36
N TRP A 198 4.66 -5.69 27.29
CA TRP A 198 3.66 -6.58 26.71
C TRP A 198 2.48 -6.88 27.66
N LYS A 199 2.59 -6.52 28.94
CA LYS A 199 1.51 -6.62 29.95
C LYS A 199 0.76 -7.96 29.92
N GLY A 200 1.48 -9.08 29.76
CA GLY A 200 0.91 -10.42 29.71
C GLY A 200 0.18 -10.77 28.41
N MET A 201 0.27 -9.95 27.36
CA MET A 201 -0.23 -10.30 26.03
C MET A 201 0.52 -11.52 25.50
N LYS A 202 -0.19 -12.38 24.75
CA LYS A 202 0.45 -13.58 24.20
C LYS A 202 1.27 -13.25 22.99
N ALA A 203 2.50 -13.73 22.95
CA ALA A 203 3.45 -13.57 21.85
C ALA A 203 2.88 -14.07 20.51
N ARG A 204 2.05 -15.12 20.53
CA ARG A 204 1.44 -15.71 19.32
C ARG A 204 -0.05 -15.45 19.27
N SER A 205 -0.53 -15.03 18.10
CA SER A 205 -1.94 -14.91 17.79
C SER A 205 -2.25 -15.53 16.43
N THR A 206 -3.33 -16.27 16.35
CA THR A 206 -3.94 -16.77 15.12
C THR A 206 -5.36 -16.26 15.07
N ASN A 207 -5.77 -15.71 13.95
CA ASN A 207 -7.08 -15.10 13.79
C ASN A 207 -7.69 -15.44 12.43
N VAL A 208 -8.94 -15.83 12.42
CA VAL A 208 -9.76 -16.02 11.22
C VAL A 208 -10.91 -15.05 11.28
N SER A 209 -11.09 -14.26 10.23
CA SER A 209 -12.20 -13.32 10.16
C SER A 209 -13.04 -13.57 8.91
N LEU A 210 -14.33 -13.39 9.07
CA LEU A 210 -15.31 -13.29 7.98
C LEU A 210 -15.90 -11.88 7.98
N GLY A 211 -16.25 -11.38 6.82
CA GLY A 211 -16.78 -10.03 6.72
C GLY A 211 -17.26 -9.68 5.34
N PHE A 212 -17.34 -8.40 5.10
CA PHE A 212 -17.69 -7.85 3.80
C PHE A 212 -16.87 -6.60 3.50
N SER A 213 -16.66 -6.37 2.20
CA SER A 213 -15.99 -5.19 1.67
C SER A 213 -16.96 -4.40 0.80
N LEU A 214 -16.88 -3.08 0.90
CA LEU A 214 -17.51 -2.13 0.01
C LEU A 214 -16.41 -1.33 -0.68
N LEU A 215 -16.48 -1.20 -2.00
CA LEU A 215 -15.52 -0.47 -2.80
C LEU A 215 -16.24 0.48 -3.77
N TYR A 216 -15.88 1.75 -3.72
CA TYR A 216 -16.17 2.72 -4.77
C TYR A 216 -14.86 3.29 -5.30
N ASP A 217 -14.60 3.14 -6.60
CA ASP A 217 -13.38 3.62 -7.23
C ASP A 217 -13.67 4.28 -8.58
N SER A 218 -13.64 5.61 -8.58
CA SER A 218 -13.82 6.45 -9.77
C SER A 218 -12.54 7.18 -10.18
N ARG A 219 -11.38 6.76 -9.65
CA ARG A 219 -10.10 7.36 -10.01
C ARG A 219 -9.83 7.21 -11.50
N ASP A 220 -9.25 8.25 -12.09
CA ASP A 220 -8.82 8.24 -13.50
C ASP A 220 -7.60 7.31 -13.73
N PHE A 221 -6.84 7.02 -12.66
CA PHE A 221 -5.70 6.12 -12.70
C PHE A 221 -5.40 5.54 -11.31
N LEU A 222 -5.08 4.23 -11.23
CA LEU A 222 -4.92 3.57 -9.92
C LEU A 222 -3.63 3.97 -9.19
N THR A 223 -2.50 4.11 -9.91
CA THR A 223 -1.19 4.33 -9.30
C THR A 223 -0.87 5.79 -9.01
N ASN A 224 -1.35 6.71 -9.84
CA ASN A 224 -1.13 8.15 -9.69
C ASN A 224 -2.34 8.91 -10.21
N ALA A 225 -3.43 8.88 -9.43
CA ALA A 225 -4.66 9.55 -9.76
C ALA A 225 -4.50 11.08 -9.76
N TYR A 226 -5.15 11.72 -10.72
CA TYR A 226 -5.26 13.18 -10.84
C TYR A 226 -6.68 13.65 -10.55
N LYS A 227 -7.66 12.76 -10.70
CA LYS A 227 -9.09 13.03 -10.44
C LYS A 227 -9.78 11.78 -9.93
N GLY A 228 -10.84 12.00 -9.17
CA GLY A 228 -11.75 10.95 -8.75
C GLY A 228 -11.71 10.63 -7.28
N TYR A 229 -12.53 9.68 -6.90
CA TYR A 229 -12.71 9.19 -5.55
C TYR A 229 -12.32 7.73 -5.42
N TYR A 230 -11.75 7.40 -4.29
CA TYR A 230 -11.59 6.04 -3.80
C TYR A 230 -12.20 5.94 -2.42
N LEU A 231 -13.04 4.95 -2.19
CA LEU A 231 -13.60 4.61 -0.89
C LEU A 231 -13.60 3.10 -0.76
N ARG A 232 -12.98 2.59 0.30
CA ARG A 232 -13.05 1.19 0.70
C ARG A 232 -13.42 1.10 2.16
N ILE A 233 -14.41 0.25 2.46
CA ILE A 233 -14.82 -0.10 3.81
C ILE A 233 -14.75 -1.62 3.91
N ASP A 234 -13.93 -2.11 4.83
CA ASP A 234 -13.83 -3.53 5.17
C ASP A 234 -14.37 -3.71 6.59
N GLN A 235 -15.46 -4.47 6.73
CA GLN A 235 -15.99 -4.88 8.03
C GLN A 235 -15.64 -6.33 8.26
N ARG A 236 -14.92 -6.64 9.34
CA ARG A 236 -14.48 -8.00 9.69
C ARG A 236 -14.97 -8.39 11.07
N PHE A 237 -15.35 -9.65 11.19
CA PHE A 237 -15.79 -10.28 12.42
C PHE A 237 -14.92 -11.49 12.70
N SER A 238 -14.36 -11.57 13.89
CA SER A 238 -13.46 -12.64 14.37
C SER A 238 -14.12 -13.36 15.57
N PRO A 239 -15.21 -14.11 15.36
CA PRO A 239 -15.92 -14.76 16.44
C PRO A 239 -15.16 -15.98 16.97
N ALA A 240 -15.42 -16.36 18.24
CA ALA A 240 -14.74 -17.49 18.89
C ALA A 240 -15.02 -18.84 18.21
N PHE A 241 -16.19 -19.02 17.58
CA PHE A 241 -16.54 -20.29 16.91
C PHE A 241 -15.66 -20.61 15.69
N LEU A 242 -14.93 -19.63 15.14
CA LEU A 242 -13.91 -19.85 14.09
C LEU A 242 -12.55 -20.29 14.68
N GLY A 243 -12.48 -20.63 15.97
CA GLY A 243 -11.25 -21.01 16.65
C GLY A 243 -10.43 -19.82 17.14
N ASN A 244 -10.95 -18.60 17.05
CA ASN A 244 -10.28 -17.41 17.55
C ASN A 244 -10.23 -17.42 19.08
N LYS A 245 -9.03 -17.19 19.62
CA LYS A 245 -8.86 -17.02 21.06
C LYS A 245 -9.42 -15.69 21.58
N TYR A 246 -9.36 -14.67 20.73
CA TYR A 246 -9.87 -13.33 20.99
C TYR A 246 -11.04 -13.07 20.06
N ALA A 247 -12.23 -12.87 20.64
CA ALA A 247 -13.40 -12.46 19.88
C ALA A 247 -13.41 -10.93 19.77
N PHE A 248 -13.39 -10.42 18.56
CA PHE A 248 -13.45 -9.00 18.27
C PHE A 248 -14.02 -8.77 16.86
N SER A 249 -14.30 -7.53 16.53
CA SER A 249 -14.59 -7.12 15.16
C SER A 249 -13.83 -5.84 14.84
N ASN A 250 -13.65 -5.55 13.56
CA ASN A 250 -13.07 -4.29 13.16
C ASN A 250 -13.69 -3.73 11.89
N THR A 251 -13.65 -2.40 11.82
CA THR A 251 -13.99 -1.62 10.64
C THR A 251 -12.74 -0.89 10.17
N GLU A 252 -12.34 -1.14 8.94
CA GLU A 252 -11.27 -0.39 8.28
C GLU A 252 -11.87 0.45 7.16
N LEU A 253 -11.67 1.75 7.21
CA LEU A 253 -12.11 2.70 6.20
C LEU A 253 -10.89 3.40 5.61
N THR A 254 -10.79 3.37 4.29
CA THR A 254 -9.85 4.21 3.53
C THR A 254 -10.63 5.02 2.51
N THR A 255 -10.46 6.31 2.52
CA THR A 255 -11.01 7.18 1.49
C THR A 255 -9.96 8.15 0.97
N SER A 256 -9.99 8.40 -0.33
CA SER A 256 -9.09 9.36 -0.98
C SER A 256 -9.84 10.15 -2.04
N TYR A 257 -9.52 11.42 -2.14
CA TYR A 257 -10.03 12.33 -3.16
C TYR A 257 -8.88 12.98 -3.91
N TYR A 258 -9.00 13.05 -5.23
CA TYR A 258 -7.99 13.61 -6.12
C TYR A 258 -8.63 14.68 -7.01
N GLN A 259 -7.98 15.83 -7.09
CA GLN A 259 -8.44 16.96 -7.91
C GLN A 259 -7.23 17.64 -8.59
N SER A 260 -7.27 17.69 -9.92
CA SER A 260 -6.37 18.58 -10.64
C SER A 260 -6.77 20.03 -10.39
N VAL A 261 -5.87 20.82 -9.82
CA VAL A 261 -6.15 22.20 -9.41
C VAL A 261 -5.62 23.23 -10.40
N TRP A 262 -4.49 22.93 -11.06
CA TRP A 262 -3.90 23.69 -12.16
C TRP A 262 -3.02 22.80 -13.03
N LYS A 263 -2.37 23.36 -14.04
CA LYS A 263 -1.49 22.59 -14.95
C LYS A 263 -0.34 21.92 -14.19
N GLY A 264 -0.36 20.59 -14.14
CA GLY A 264 0.64 19.77 -13.43
C GLY A 264 0.45 19.71 -11.91
N GLY A 265 -0.53 20.44 -11.35
CA GLY A 265 -0.85 20.44 -9.94
C GLY A 265 -2.03 19.52 -9.62
N VAL A 266 -1.87 18.66 -8.61
CA VAL A 266 -2.90 17.75 -8.09
C VAL A 266 -2.97 17.88 -6.58
N LEU A 267 -4.15 18.20 -6.06
CA LEU A 267 -4.47 18.12 -4.64
C LEU A 267 -5.05 16.74 -4.35
N ALA A 268 -4.47 16.04 -3.39
CA ALA A 268 -4.91 14.72 -2.95
C ALA A 268 -5.20 14.74 -1.45
N GLY A 269 -6.41 14.40 -1.06
CA GLY A 269 -6.82 14.20 0.33
C GLY A 269 -6.99 12.72 0.63
N GLN A 270 -6.59 12.29 1.81
CA GLN A 270 -6.79 10.92 2.29
C GLN A 270 -7.26 10.95 3.73
N PHE A 271 -8.19 10.07 4.06
CA PHE A 271 -8.53 9.72 5.43
C PHE A 271 -8.50 8.20 5.57
N HIS A 272 -7.92 7.72 6.66
CA HIS A 272 -7.86 6.31 7.01
C HIS A 272 -8.23 6.12 8.47
N THR A 273 -8.92 5.04 8.77
CA THR A 273 -9.17 4.63 10.16
C THR A 273 -9.30 3.11 10.26
N LEU A 274 -8.74 2.55 11.32
CA LEU A 274 -8.96 1.18 11.75
C LEU A 274 -9.54 1.21 13.17
N LEU A 275 -10.75 0.72 13.31
CA LEU A 275 -11.50 0.68 14.56
C LEU A 275 -11.70 -0.76 14.99
N ASN A 276 -11.08 -1.18 16.09
CA ASN A 276 -11.30 -2.49 16.68
C ASN A 276 -12.30 -2.39 17.84
N TYR A 277 -13.28 -3.28 17.82
CA TYR A 277 -14.30 -3.43 18.84
C TYR A 277 -14.06 -4.75 19.61
N GLY A 278 -13.97 -4.67 20.92
CA GLY A 278 -13.60 -5.80 21.78
C GLY A 278 -12.11 -5.82 22.12
N ASN A 279 -11.52 -7.00 22.15
CA ASN A 279 -10.12 -7.18 22.55
C ASN A 279 -9.29 -7.82 21.43
N PRO A 280 -8.82 -7.03 20.46
CA PRO A 280 -7.95 -7.55 19.40
C PRO A 280 -6.62 -8.01 20.00
N PRO A 281 -5.98 -9.06 19.43
CA PRO A 281 -4.62 -9.41 19.81
C PRO A 281 -3.65 -8.29 19.42
N TRP A 282 -2.55 -8.17 20.15
CA TRP A 282 -1.56 -7.08 19.97
C TRP A 282 -1.10 -6.90 18.51
N GLY A 283 -0.94 -8.00 17.79
CA GLY A 283 -0.47 -7.96 16.39
C GLY A 283 -1.49 -7.44 15.39
N LEU A 284 -2.77 -7.30 15.79
CA LEU A 284 -3.89 -6.79 14.98
C LEU A 284 -4.45 -5.47 15.52
N MET A 285 -3.82 -4.88 16.51
CA MET A 285 -4.13 -3.51 16.96
C MET A 285 -3.86 -2.50 15.84
N ALA A 286 -4.56 -1.39 15.89
CA ALA A 286 -4.35 -0.28 14.98
C ALA A 286 -3.02 0.43 15.27
N THR A 287 -2.31 0.83 14.22
CA THR A 287 -1.01 1.49 14.28
C THR A 287 -1.01 2.77 13.46
N LEU A 288 -0.21 3.75 13.86
CA LEU A 288 0.14 4.90 13.03
C LEU A 288 1.54 4.73 12.44
N GLY A 289 1.77 5.42 11.33
CA GLY A 289 3.03 5.39 10.59
C GLY A 289 3.01 4.38 9.45
N SER A 290 3.35 4.85 8.27
CA SER A 290 3.58 4.01 7.09
C SER A 290 4.24 4.83 6.00
N SER A 291 4.63 4.18 4.90
CA SER A 291 5.12 4.87 3.70
C SER A 291 4.06 5.72 3.00
N TYR A 292 2.77 5.60 3.34
CA TYR A 292 1.65 6.26 2.66
C TYR A 292 0.92 7.26 3.55
N SER A 293 0.83 6.96 4.82
CA SER A 293 0.11 7.78 5.80
C SER A 293 0.98 8.00 7.03
N MET A 294 0.90 9.17 7.63
CA MET A 294 1.72 9.54 8.78
C MET A 294 3.22 9.32 8.55
N ARG A 295 3.69 9.64 7.33
CA ARG A 295 5.09 9.49 6.90
C ARG A 295 6.01 10.29 7.82
N GLY A 296 7.06 9.68 8.34
CA GLY A 296 7.95 10.26 9.34
C GLY A 296 7.82 9.60 10.72
N TYR A 297 6.72 8.90 10.97
CA TYR A 297 6.56 8.04 12.13
C TYR A 297 6.98 6.61 11.83
N TYR A 298 7.69 5.97 12.75
CA TYR A 298 7.94 4.53 12.72
C TYR A 298 6.60 3.79 12.82
N GLU A 299 6.36 2.84 11.90
CA GLU A 299 5.11 2.08 11.87
C GLU A 299 4.95 1.25 13.15
N GLY A 300 3.90 1.56 13.92
CA GLY A 300 3.58 0.85 15.15
C GLY A 300 4.23 1.41 16.41
N ARG A 301 4.98 2.52 16.37
CA ARG A 301 5.37 3.24 17.57
C ARG A 301 4.13 3.67 18.37
N TYR A 302 3.16 4.25 17.70
CA TYR A 302 1.86 4.57 18.27
C TYR A 302 0.87 3.48 17.89
N ARG A 303 0.38 2.74 18.90
CA ARG A 303 -0.47 1.57 18.72
C ARG A 303 -1.55 1.53 19.79
N ASP A 304 -2.82 1.31 19.37
CA ASP A 304 -3.93 1.07 20.26
C ASP A 304 -5.04 0.25 19.57
N LYS A 305 -6.19 0.09 20.20
CA LYS A 305 -7.36 -0.58 19.59
C LYS A 305 -7.81 0.16 18.32
N CYS A 306 -7.82 1.48 18.36
CA CYS A 306 -8.27 2.32 17.26
C CYS A 306 -7.18 3.29 16.83
N ALA A 307 -7.15 3.59 15.53
CA ALA A 307 -6.34 4.66 14.95
C ALA A 307 -7.12 5.37 13.87
N MET A 308 -6.88 6.65 13.72
CA MET A 308 -7.34 7.44 12.57
C MET A 308 -6.29 8.44 12.16
N ASP A 309 -6.21 8.70 10.87
CA ASP A 309 -5.33 9.68 10.30
C ASP A 309 -5.94 10.35 9.06
N ALA A 310 -5.52 11.56 8.80
CA ALA A 310 -5.88 12.31 7.61
C ALA A 310 -4.67 13.07 7.09
N GLN A 311 -4.55 13.16 5.77
CA GLN A 311 -3.49 13.94 5.13
C GLN A 311 -3.97 14.63 3.87
N LEU A 312 -3.35 15.77 3.60
CA LEU A 312 -3.52 16.53 2.37
C LEU A 312 -2.17 16.66 1.69
N GLU A 313 -2.08 16.26 0.43
CA GLU A 313 -0.85 16.28 -0.36
C GLU A 313 -1.05 17.10 -1.63
N LEU A 314 -0.19 18.06 -1.86
CA LEU A 314 -0.08 18.79 -3.12
C LEU A 314 1.07 18.19 -3.92
N ARG A 315 0.75 17.68 -5.10
CA ARG A 315 1.71 17.16 -6.08
C ARG A 315 1.87 18.16 -7.21
N GLN A 316 3.10 18.48 -7.59
CA GLN A 316 3.40 19.35 -8.72
C GLN A 316 4.34 18.66 -9.69
N HIS A 317 3.91 18.49 -10.93
CA HIS A 317 4.79 18.16 -12.03
C HIS A 317 5.60 19.40 -12.39
N VAL A 318 6.92 19.28 -12.40
CA VAL A 318 7.84 20.42 -12.59
C VAL A 318 8.39 20.43 -14.02
N TRP A 319 9.05 19.34 -14.43
CA TRP A 319 9.74 19.30 -15.73
C TRP A 319 9.99 17.87 -16.19
N LYS A 320 9.64 17.53 -17.44
CA LYS A 320 9.79 16.20 -18.05
C LYS A 320 9.17 15.09 -17.17
N ARG A 321 10.02 14.32 -16.49
CA ARG A 321 9.62 13.22 -15.60
C ARG A 321 9.70 13.59 -14.11
N ASN A 322 10.00 14.86 -13.81
CA ASN A 322 10.29 15.30 -12.46
C ASN A 322 9.11 16.03 -11.86
N GLY A 323 8.81 15.73 -10.64
CA GLY A 323 7.79 16.38 -9.84
C GLY A 323 8.21 16.47 -8.38
N VAL A 324 7.47 17.23 -7.62
CA VAL A 324 7.60 17.38 -6.18
C VAL A 324 6.26 17.19 -5.52
N ALA A 325 6.29 16.84 -4.24
CA ALA A 325 5.10 16.78 -3.41
C ALA A 325 5.40 17.42 -2.06
N VAL A 326 4.39 18.05 -1.48
CA VAL A 326 4.39 18.50 -0.09
C VAL A 326 3.10 18.03 0.57
N TRP A 327 3.14 17.72 1.84
CA TRP A 327 1.94 17.29 2.56
C TRP A 327 1.93 17.78 3.99
N VAL A 328 0.72 17.81 4.50
CA VAL A 328 0.42 17.98 5.91
C VAL A 328 -0.64 16.95 6.31
N GLY A 329 -0.60 16.53 7.54
CA GLY A 329 -1.57 15.56 8.06
C GLY A 329 -1.56 15.52 9.57
N ALA A 330 -2.46 14.76 10.10
CA ALA A 330 -2.54 14.47 11.53
C ALA A 330 -3.15 13.08 11.74
N GLY A 331 -2.79 12.45 12.83
CA GLY A 331 -3.36 11.16 13.24
C GLY A 331 -3.39 11.01 14.74
N THR A 332 -4.15 10.06 15.22
CA THR A 332 -4.26 9.71 16.63
C THR A 332 -4.57 8.24 16.81
N ILE A 333 -4.20 7.72 17.97
CA ILE A 333 -4.60 6.40 18.46
C ILE A 333 -5.42 6.56 19.73
N PHE A 334 -6.34 5.65 19.96
CA PHE A 334 -7.20 5.67 21.13
C PHE A 334 -7.80 4.28 21.42
N PRO A 335 -8.13 3.96 22.68
CA PRO A 335 -8.71 2.66 23.02
C PRO A 335 -10.19 2.55 22.63
N ASN A 336 -10.93 3.67 22.67
CA ASN A 336 -12.32 3.82 22.25
C ASN A 336 -12.68 5.30 22.07
N PHE A 337 -13.82 5.61 21.45
CA PHE A 337 -14.20 6.99 21.15
C PHE A 337 -14.43 7.89 22.38
N SER A 338 -14.78 7.32 23.54
CA SER A 338 -14.94 8.12 24.78
C SER A 338 -13.60 8.58 25.37
N GLU A 339 -12.50 7.95 24.97
CA GLU A 339 -11.14 8.27 25.39
C GLU A 339 -10.32 8.95 24.26
N LEU A 340 -11.00 9.44 23.23
CA LEU A 340 -10.37 10.24 22.19
C LEU A 340 -10.04 11.63 22.73
N GLU A 341 -8.75 11.94 22.80
CA GLU A 341 -8.26 13.22 23.35
C GLU A 341 -7.54 14.05 22.29
N ALA A 342 -7.91 15.33 22.19
CA ALA A 342 -7.27 16.24 21.24
C ALA A 342 -5.77 16.43 21.47
N ARG A 343 -5.29 16.31 22.73
CA ARG A 343 -3.86 16.39 23.08
C ARG A 343 -3.02 15.23 22.51
N HIS A 344 -3.67 14.12 22.12
CA HIS A 344 -3.04 12.95 21.53
C HIS A 344 -2.94 13.03 20.00
N ILE A 345 -3.33 14.14 19.40
CA ILE A 345 -3.18 14.35 17.97
C ILE A 345 -1.70 14.56 17.63
N LEU A 346 -1.22 13.74 16.72
CA LEU A 346 0.15 13.73 16.22
C LEU A 346 0.19 14.42 14.86
N PRO A 347 0.93 15.54 14.71
CA PRO A 347 1.08 16.23 13.44
C PRO A 347 2.02 15.45 12.50
N ASN A 348 1.79 15.56 11.21
CA ASN A 348 2.65 15.02 10.18
C ASN A 348 2.79 16.04 9.04
N TYR A 349 4.00 16.26 8.55
CA TYR A 349 4.26 17.09 7.37
C TYR A 349 5.54 16.63 6.68
N GLY A 350 5.72 17.05 5.47
CA GLY A 350 6.93 16.69 4.74
C GLY A 350 6.91 17.12 3.30
N PHE A 351 7.97 16.74 2.62
CA PHE A 351 8.15 16.98 1.20
C PHE A 351 8.82 15.79 0.52
N GLY A 352 8.61 15.67 -0.78
CA GLY A 352 9.17 14.56 -1.53
C GLY A 352 9.40 14.89 -2.99
N TYR A 353 10.31 14.12 -3.57
CA TYR A 353 10.59 14.13 -4.99
C TYR A 353 9.84 12.98 -5.67
N ARG A 354 9.39 13.24 -6.90
CA ARG A 354 8.66 12.29 -7.75
C ARG A 354 9.38 12.16 -9.08
N TRP A 355 9.79 10.97 -9.43
CA TRP A 355 10.33 10.69 -10.75
C TRP A 355 9.39 9.74 -11.49
N GLU A 356 8.79 10.22 -12.58
CA GLU A 356 7.89 9.41 -13.40
C GLU A 356 8.70 8.39 -14.20
N PHE A 357 8.78 7.21 -13.64
CA PHE A 357 9.48 6.07 -14.23
C PHE A 357 8.78 5.57 -15.51
N LYS A 358 7.46 5.38 -15.42
CA LYS A 358 6.52 5.10 -16.50
C LYS A 358 5.38 6.10 -16.41
N LYS A 359 4.58 6.24 -17.49
CA LYS A 359 3.39 7.10 -17.46
C LYS A 359 2.53 6.77 -16.24
N ARG A 360 2.33 7.73 -15.36
CA ARG A 360 1.56 7.61 -14.11
C ARG A 360 2.14 6.62 -13.07
N VAL A 361 3.41 6.25 -13.19
CA VAL A 361 4.12 5.45 -12.19
C VAL A 361 5.34 6.22 -11.73
N ASN A 362 5.37 6.57 -10.44
CA ASN A 362 6.42 7.39 -9.86
C ASN A 362 7.31 6.60 -8.91
N VAL A 363 8.60 6.79 -9.02
CA VAL A 363 9.53 6.56 -7.91
C VAL A 363 9.38 7.74 -6.96
N ARG A 364 9.31 7.48 -5.67
CA ARG A 364 9.12 8.46 -4.62
C ARG A 364 10.32 8.48 -3.69
N LEU A 365 10.76 9.68 -3.34
CA LEU A 365 11.72 9.93 -2.28
C LEU A 365 11.05 10.94 -1.35
N ASP A 366 10.63 10.50 -0.17
CA ASP A 366 9.85 11.29 0.77
C ASP A 366 10.64 11.50 2.07
N LEU A 367 10.68 12.73 2.54
CA LEU A 367 11.18 13.07 3.88
C LEU A 367 10.01 13.60 4.71
N GLY A 368 9.61 12.81 5.70
CA GLY A 368 8.49 13.11 6.57
C GLY A 368 8.94 13.47 7.98
N PHE A 369 8.21 14.38 8.59
CA PHE A 369 8.44 14.87 9.95
C PHE A 369 7.20 14.63 10.79
N GLY A 370 7.41 14.05 11.96
CA GLY A 370 6.42 13.87 13.00
C GLY A 370 6.87 14.53 14.30
N LYS A 371 6.10 14.37 15.35
CA LYS A 371 6.48 14.80 16.70
C LYS A 371 7.66 13.93 17.17
N HIS A 372 8.84 14.56 17.34
CA HIS A 372 10.08 13.91 17.76
C HIS A 372 10.59 12.77 16.86
N GLN A 373 10.14 12.71 15.61
CA GLN A 373 10.56 11.69 14.65
C GLN A 373 10.72 12.26 13.25
N THR A 374 11.61 11.63 12.48
CA THR A 374 11.81 11.91 11.06
C THR A 374 11.99 10.58 10.33
N GLY A 375 11.31 10.41 9.20
CA GLY A 375 11.41 9.20 8.37
C GLY A 375 11.70 9.54 6.92
N PHE A 376 12.47 8.65 6.26
CA PHE A 376 12.82 8.73 4.85
C PHE A 376 12.36 7.45 4.13
#